data_c30026dc586ff09d93b0889172422fda
#
_entry.id   c30026dc586ff09d93b0889172422fda
#
_cell.length_a   1.000
_cell.length_b   1.000
_cell.length_c   1.000
_cell.angle_alpha   90.00
_cell.angle_beta   90.00
_cell.angle_gamma   90.00
#
_symmetry.space_group_name_H-M   'P 1'
#
loop_
_entity.id
_entity.type
_entity.pdbx_description
1 polymer ?
#
loop_
_entity_poly.entity_id
_entity_poly.type
_entity_poly.pdbx_seq_one_letter_code
_entity_poly.pdbx_strand_id
1 'polypeptide(L)'
;MKSVEQVDSRRAVEELKELAELTGGPEGARRVAWTDEWAKAREWLRGKLDEIDCEVERDEAGNLWATGPGDSESAVILGGHIDSVPNGGWLDGALNVIGALEVFRVLVPQHRSVTLRLVDWADEEGARFGRSLFGSSAAAGTLRPDDVRDFEDKDGVALPDALREHGVELDRMNEANDQLRNAAAYLELHIEQGPVLERMDLPLGVV
;
A
#
# COMPACT_ATOMS: atom_id res chain seq x y z
N MET A 1 -32.75 10.01 -7.74
CA MET A 1 -31.28 10.02 -7.78
C MET A 1 -30.77 9.70 -6.38
N LYS A 2 -30.07 8.58 -6.18
CA LYS A 2 -29.33 8.38 -4.93
C LYS A 2 -28.29 9.48 -4.86
N SER A 3 -28.15 10.15 -3.70
CA SER A 3 -27.05 11.09 -3.49
C SER A 3 -25.73 10.32 -3.70
N VAL A 4 -24.87 10.84 -4.55
CA VAL A 4 -23.50 10.31 -4.67
C VAL A 4 -22.85 10.53 -3.32
N GLU A 5 -22.42 9.47 -2.67
CA GLU A 5 -21.67 9.56 -1.44
C GLU A 5 -20.38 10.34 -1.74
N GLN A 6 -20.05 11.32 -0.91
CA GLN A 6 -18.88 12.16 -1.11
C GLN A 6 -17.71 11.61 -0.28
N VAL A 7 -16.51 11.87 -0.73
CA VAL A 7 -15.28 11.60 0.02
C VAL A 7 -15.34 12.29 1.38
N ASP A 8 -15.15 11.56 2.46
CA ASP A 8 -15.12 12.07 3.83
C ASP A 8 -13.70 12.19 4.36
N SER A 9 -13.13 13.37 4.20
CA SER A 9 -11.77 13.66 4.68
C SER A 9 -11.63 13.57 6.22
N ARG A 10 -12.72 13.68 6.99
CA ARG A 10 -12.67 13.51 8.44
C ARG A 10 -12.48 12.06 8.80
N ARG A 11 -13.21 11.14 8.15
CA ARG A 11 -13.05 9.71 8.30
C ARG A 11 -11.62 9.30 7.95
N ALA A 12 -11.07 9.78 6.83
CA ALA A 12 -9.69 9.50 6.45
C ALA A 12 -8.68 9.95 7.53
N VAL A 13 -8.86 11.15 8.11
CA VAL A 13 -8.00 11.64 9.20
C VAL A 13 -8.17 10.83 10.48
N GLU A 14 -9.39 10.40 10.82
CA GLU A 14 -9.64 9.54 11.98
C GLU A 14 -8.98 8.17 11.81
N GLU A 15 -9.07 7.57 10.64
CA GLU A 15 -8.42 6.30 10.33
C GLU A 15 -6.89 6.39 10.30
N LEU A 16 -6.33 7.50 9.84
CA LEU A 16 -4.89 7.77 9.96
C LEU A 16 -4.42 7.78 11.41
N LYS A 17 -5.21 8.43 12.30
CA LYS A 17 -4.91 8.44 13.75
C LYS A 17 -5.07 7.08 14.38
N GLU A 18 -6.14 6.35 14.03
CA GLU A 18 -6.38 4.98 14.49
C GLU A 18 -5.19 4.07 14.15
N LEU A 19 -4.71 4.12 12.89
CA LEU A 19 -3.55 3.36 12.46
C LEU A 19 -2.28 3.79 13.20
N ALA A 20 -2.08 5.09 13.41
CA ALA A 20 -0.93 5.62 14.14
C ALA A 20 -0.93 5.18 15.61
N GLU A 21 -2.10 5.14 16.27
CA GLU A 21 -2.25 4.62 17.63
C GLU A 21 -2.00 3.11 17.70
N LEU A 22 -2.50 2.35 16.72
CA LEU A 22 -2.37 0.89 16.68
C LEU A 22 -0.90 0.44 16.49
N THR A 23 -0.12 1.17 15.67
CA THR A 23 1.18 0.70 15.17
C THR A 23 2.32 1.68 15.40
N GLY A 24 2.08 2.75 16.15
CA GLY A 24 3.07 3.76 16.47
C GLY A 24 3.60 3.68 17.88
N GLY A 25 4.43 4.64 18.22
CA GLY A 25 4.97 4.87 19.54
C GLY A 25 5.29 6.35 19.77
N PRO A 26 5.89 6.70 20.90
CA PRO A 26 6.20 8.10 21.23
C PRO A 26 7.10 8.80 20.21
N GLU A 27 7.87 8.03 19.46
CA GLU A 27 8.85 8.53 18.49
C GLU A 27 8.38 8.48 17.04
N GLY A 28 7.24 7.85 16.73
CA GLY A 28 6.69 7.77 15.38
C GLY A 28 6.12 6.41 15.02
N ALA A 29 5.92 6.20 13.73
CA ALA A 29 5.40 4.97 13.15
C ALA A 29 6.43 3.81 13.25
N ARG A 30 5.94 2.58 13.42
CA ARG A 30 6.78 1.37 13.60
C ARG A 30 6.41 0.24 12.66
N ARG A 31 5.76 0.54 11.57
CA ARG A 31 5.26 -0.44 10.59
C ARG A 31 6.34 -0.90 9.62
N VAL A 32 7.53 -1.22 10.13
CA VAL A 32 8.62 -1.76 9.30
C VAL A 32 8.15 -3.04 8.62
N ALA A 33 8.29 -3.12 7.32
CA ALA A 33 7.86 -4.28 6.55
C ALA A 33 8.45 -5.61 7.07
N TRP A 34 7.68 -6.67 6.94
CA TRP A 34 8.06 -8.01 7.40
C TRP A 34 8.24 -8.12 8.92
N THR A 35 7.44 -7.33 9.68
CA THR A 35 7.34 -7.41 11.14
C THR A 35 5.90 -7.59 11.60
N ASP A 36 5.70 -7.93 12.87
CA ASP A 36 4.37 -8.08 13.46
C ASP A 36 3.57 -6.77 13.44
N GLU A 37 4.22 -5.61 13.63
CA GLU A 37 3.58 -4.30 13.56
C GLU A 37 3.04 -3.99 12.16
N TRP A 38 3.80 -4.33 11.14
CA TRP A 38 3.34 -4.21 9.76
C TRP A 38 2.19 -5.19 9.46
N ALA A 39 2.28 -6.43 9.93
CA ALA A 39 1.20 -7.39 9.78
C ALA A 39 -0.11 -6.90 10.45
N LYS A 40 -0.03 -6.28 11.65
CA LYS A 40 -1.18 -5.66 12.31
C LYS A 40 -1.78 -4.51 11.50
N ALA A 41 -0.94 -3.65 10.90
CA ALA A 41 -1.41 -2.58 10.03
C ALA A 41 -2.21 -3.11 8.84
N ARG A 42 -1.72 -4.17 8.23
CA ARG A 42 -2.37 -4.82 7.09
C ARG A 42 -3.66 -5.55 7.46
N GLU A 43 -3.69 -6.17 8.62
CA GLU A 43 -4.92 -6.79 9.14
C GLU A 43 -5.99 -5.72 9.44
N TRP A 44 -5.59 -4.59 10.01
CA TRP A 44 -6.45 -3.43 10.18
C TRP A 44 -7.00 -2.93 8.83
N LEU A 45 -6.14 -2.75 7.82
CA LEU A 45 -6.56 -2.34 6.48
C LEU A 45 -7.54 -3.35 5.87
N ARG A 46 -7.26 -4.65 6.01
CA ARG A 46 -8.15 -5.71 5.54
C ARG A 46 -9.51 -5.62 6.18
N GLY A 47 -9.59 -5.40 7.50
CA GLY A 47 -10.87 -5.18 8.19
C GLY A 47 -11.66 -3.99 7.65
N LYS A 48 -11.01 -2.91 7.21
CA LYS A 48 -11.69 -1.79 6.56
C LYS A 48 -12.17 -2.15 5.15
N LEU A 49 -11.43 -2.98 4.42
CA LEU A 49 -11.82 -3.45 3.08
C LEU A 49 -12.97 -4.46 3.14
N ASP A 50 -13.09 -5.25 4.19
CA ASP A 50 -14.20 -6.20 4.41
C ASP A 50 -15.57 -5.50 4.49
N GLU A 51 -15.59 -4.18 4.76
CA GLU A 51 -16.82 -3.37 4.74
C GLU A 51 -17.25 -2.94 3.34
N ILE A 52 -16.46 -3.24 2.31
CA ILE A 52 -16.64 -2.82 0.92
C ILE A 52 -16.88 -4.06 0.06
N ASP A 53 -17.77 -3.96 -0.92
CA ASP A 53 -18.00 -5.04 -1.88
C ASP A 53 -16.82 -5.17 -2.85
N CYS A 54 -15.77 -5.87 -2.41
CA CYS A 54 -14.54 -6.08 -3.17
C CYS A 54 -13.90 -7.43 -2.85
N GLU A 55 -13.11 -7.93 -3.77
CA GLU A 55 -12.25 -9.10 -3.56
C GLU A 55 -10.90 -8.64 -3.01
N VAL A 56 -10.45 -9.26 -1.92
CA VAL A 56 -9.17 -8.93 -1.29
C VAL A 56 -8.23 -10.12 -1.40
N GLU A 57 -7.09 -9.91 -2.01
CA GLU A 57 -6.06 -10.93 -2.22
C GLU A 57 -4.65 -10.39 -1.90
N ARG A 58 -3.71 -11.30 -1.76
CA ARG A 58 -2.29 -11.00 -1.69
C ARG A 58 -1.58 -11.69 -2.84
N ASP A 59 -0.74 -10.94 -3.55
CA ASP A 59 0.09 -11.52 -4.61
C ASP A 59 1.36 -12.19 -4.07
N GLU A 60 2.12 -12.78 -4.96
CA GLU A 60 3.32 -13.56 -4.65
C GLU A 60 4.51 -12.71 -4.18
N ALA A 61 4.48 -11.39 -4.38
CA ALA A 61 5.44 -10.45 -3.81
C ALA A 61 4.99 -9.90 -2.45
N GLY A 62 3.82 -10.31 -1.98
CA GLY A 62 3.26 -9.88 -0.70
C GLY A 62 2.47 -8.59 -0.77
N ASN A 63 2.24 -7.97 -1.94
CA ASN A 63 1.37 -6.81 -2.06
C ASN A 63 -0.07 -7.18 -1.71
N LEU A 64 -0.79 -6.28 -1.04
CA LEU A 64 -2.21 -6.47 -0.74
C LEU A 64 -3.05 -5.74 -1.79
N TRP A 65 -3.96 -6.44 -2.41
CA TRP A 65 -4.84 -5.94 -3.45
C TRP A 65 -6.30 -6.01 -3.02
N ALA A 66 -7.07 -4.98 -3.37
CA ALA A 66 -8.53 -5.04 -3.33
C ALA A 66 -9.08 -4.67 -4.70
N THR A 67 -9.97 -5.51 -5.25
CA THR A 67 -10.57 -5.33 -6.58
C THR A 67 -12.06 -5.17 -6.43
N GLY A 68 -12.57 -3.98 -6.78
CA GLY A 68 -14.01 -3.71 -6.83
C GLY A 68 -14.66 -4.29 -8.10
N PRO A 69 -15.98 -4.54 -8.09
CA PRO A 69 -16.70 -4.95 -9.28
C PRO A 69 -16.59 -3.90 -10.39
N GLY A 70 -16.43 -4.33 -11.63
CA GLY A 70 -16.35 -3.47 -12.80
C GLY A 70 -16.64 -4.24 -14.07
N ASP A 71 -17.11 -3.53 -15.12
CA ASP A 71 -17.49 -4.13 -16.40
C ASP A 71 -16.30 -4.24 -17.38
N SER A 72 -15.13 -3.76 -17.00
CA SER A 72 -13.95 -3.68 -17.87
C SER A 72 -12.80 -4.51 -17.33
N GLU A 73 -12.06 -5.14 -18.25
CA GLU A 73 -10.75 -5.72 -17.92
C GLU A 73 -9.71 -4.65 -17.57
N SER A 74 -9.86 -3.41 -18.11
CA SER A 74 -8.97 -2.30 -17.77
C SER A 74 -9.22 -1.81 -16.36
N ALA A 75 -8.15 -1.65 -15.59
CA ALA A 75 -8.19 -1.24 -14.20
C ALA A 75 -7.48 0.10 -13.97
N VAL A 76 -8.09 0.95 -13.14
CA VAL A 76 -7.41 2.09 -12.51
C VAL A 76 -7.01 1.66 -11.11
N ILE A 77 -5.72 1.75 -10.82
CA ILE A 77 -5.13 1.35 -9.54
C ILE A 77 -4.91 2.60 -8.69
N LEU A 78 -5.36 2.54 -7.45
CA LEU A 78 -5.16 3.56 -6.42
C LEU A 78 -4.33 2.94 -5.31
N GLY A 79 -3.45 3.69 -4.65
CA GLY A 79 -2.76 3.13 -3.49
C GLY A 79 -1.44 3.79 -3.16
N GLY A 80 -0.56 3.02 -2.58
CA GLY A 80 0.76 3.36 -2.08
C GLY A 80 1.24 2.26 -1.17
N HIS A 81 1.81 2.60 -0.01
CA HIS A 81 2.33 1.64 0.95
C HIS A 81 1.89 1.97 2.38
N ILE A 82 1.78 0.96 3.23
CA ILE A 82 1.45 1.14 4.65
C ILE A 82 2.66 0.96 5.55
N ASP A 83 3.74 0.36 5.05
CA ASP A 83 4.98 0.24 5.80
C ASP A 83 5.61 1.61 6.07
N SER A 84 6.57 1.66 6.98
CA SER A 84 7.27 2.86 7.37
C SER A 84 8.70 2.55 7.76
N VAL A 85 9.58 3.55 7.71
CA VAL A 85 10.87 3.45 8.40
C VAL A 85 10.66 3.41 9.93
N PRO A 86 11.63 2.89 10.72
CA PRO A 86 11.56 2.92 12.17
C PRO A 86 11.42 4.36 12.70
N ASN A 87 10.41 4.59 13.53
CA ASN A 87 10.08 5.91 14.09
C ASN A 87 9.84 6.98 13.02
N GLY A 88 9.31 6.57 11.87
CA GLY A 88 9.01 7.43 10.74
C GLY A 88 7.80 8.34 10.92
N GLY A 89 7.53 9.14 9.90
CA GLY A 89 6.33 9.96 9.82
C GLY A 89 5.06 9.08 9.83
N TRP A 90 4.06 9.47 10.58
CA TRP A 90 2.81 8.71 10.67
C TRP A 90 1.93 8.83 9.43
N LEU A 91 2.18 9.85 8.59
CA LEU A 91 1.46 10.11 7.34
C LEU A 91 2.10 9.44 6.13
N ASP A 92 3.41 9.21 6.18
CA ASP A 92 4.13 8.63 5.06
C ASP A 92 3.60 7.24 4.75
N GLY A 93 3.32 6.98 3.49
CA GLY A 93 2.66 5.79 3.01
C GLY A 93 1.19 5.66 3.46
N ALA A 94 0.92 5.81 4.77
CA ALA A 94 -0.42 5.66 5.32
C ALA A 94 -1.45 6.60 4.67
N LEU A 95 -1.10 7.86 4.40
CA LEU A 95 -1.99 8.79 3.70
C LEU A 95 -2.35 8.30 2.30
N ASN A 96 -1.40 7.70 1.60
CA ASN A 96 -1.59 7.17 0.25
C ASN A 96 -2.68 6.10 0.26
N VAL A 97 -2.51 5.10 1.13
CA VAL A 97 -3.42 3.94 1.23
C VAL A 97 -4.79 4.34 1.77
N ILE A 98 -4.84 5.16 2.83
CA ILE A 98 -6.13 5.58 3.44
C ILE A 98 -6.87 6.55 2.53
N GLY A 99 -6.17 7.44 1.84
CA GLY A 99 -6.77 8.28 0.80
C GLY A 99 -7.38 7.45 -0.34
N ALA A 100 -6.65 6.44 -0.81
CA ALA A 100 -7.13 5.49 -1.81
C ALA A 100 -8.35 4.69 -1.28
N LEU A 101 -8.31 4.21 -0.03
CA LEU A 101 -9.40 3.49 0.62
C LEU A 101 -10.68 4.34 0.68
N GLU A 102 -10.56 5.62 1.02
CA GLU A 102 -11.70 6.53 1.07
C GLU A 102 -12.34 6.73 -0.31
N VAL A 103 -11.51 6.92 -1.35
CA VAL A 103 -11.98 7.00 -2.74
C VAL A 103 -12.64 5.68 -3.18
N PHE A 104 -12.05 4.56 -2.81
CA PHE A 104 -12.53 3.21 -3.14
C PHE A 104 -13.91 2.95 -2.53
N ARG A 105 -14.14 3.30 -1.25
CA ARG A 105 -15.45 3.24 -0.58
C ARG A 105 -16.54 3.99 -1.32
N VAL A 106 -16.22 5.18 -1.82
CA VAL A 106 -17.18 6.04 -2.50
C VAL A 106 -17.48 5.55 -3.91
N LEU A 107 -16.46 5.06 -4.62
CA LEU A 107 -16.58 4.77 -6.04
C LEU A 107 -17.04 3.33 -6.34
N VAL A 108 -16.64 2.35 -5.55
CA VAL A 108 -17.00 0.93 -5.77
C VAL A 108 -18.51 0.71 -5.83
N PRO A 109 -19.36 1.29 -4.93
CA PRO A 109 -20.80 1.07 -4.98
C PRO A 109 -21.51 1.72 -6.19
N GLN A 110 -20.80 2.48 -7.01
CA GLN A 110 -21.42 3.31 -8.06
C GLN A 110 -21.46 2.67 -9.44
N HIS A 111 -21.18 1.40 -9.61
CA HIS A 111 -21.05 0.69 -10.87
C HIS A 111 -20.30 1.50 -11.94
N ARG A 112 -19.10 1.09 -12.30
CA ARG A 112 -18.24 1.80 -13.23
C ARG A 112 -17.93 0.97 -14.46
N SER A 113 -17.75 1.63 -15.60
CA SER A 113 -17.22 1.01 -16.82
C SER A 113 -15.73 0.65 -16.71
N VAL A 114 -15.05 1.06 -15.63
CA VAL A 114 -13.65 0.79 -15.35
C VAL A 114 -13.55 0.08 -14.01
N THR A 115 -12.78 -0.98 -13.95
CA THR A 115 -12.48 -1.68 -12.69
C THR A 115 -11.58 -0.82 -11.83
N LEU A 116 -11.95 -0.64 -10.56
CA LEU A 116 -11.11 0.03 -9.58
C LEU A 116 -10.37 -1.01 -8.75
N ARG A 117 -9.10 -0.77 -8.53
CA ARG A 117 -8.27 -1.59 -7.65
C ARG A 117 -7.54 -0.71 -6.65
N LEU A 118 -7.40 -1.20 -5.45
CA LEU A 118 -6.54 -0.61 -4.43
C LEU A 118 -5.34 -1.51 -4.23
N VAL A 119 -4.15 -0.92 -4.06
CA VAL A 119 -2.94 -1.66 -3.70
C VAL A 119 -2.26 -1.04 -2.49
N ASP A 120 -1.76 -1.91 -1.62
CA ASP A 120 -0.75 -1.60 -0.61
C ASP A 120 0.53 -2.36 -0.98
N TRP A 121 1.52 -1.63 -1.49
CA TRP A 121 2.81 -2.18 -1.88
C TRP A 121 3.58 -2.70 -0.68
N ALA A 122 4.16 -3.89 -0.79
CA ALA A 122 4.94 -4.49 0.27
C ALA A 122 6.36 -3.92 0.27
N ASP A 123 6.84 -3.45 1.44
CA ASP A 123 8.22 -3.03 1.66
C ASP A 123 8.68 -1.95 0.65
N GLU A 124 7.92 -0.85 0.61
CA GLU A 124 8.28 0.30 -0.22
C GLU A 124 9.53 0.98 0.29
N GLU A 125 9.62 1.18 1.60
CA GLU A 125 10.71 1.87 2.28
C GLU A 125 12.02 1.08 2.29
N GLY A 126 11.96 -0.26 2.25
CA GLY A 126 13.15 -1.11 2.32
C GLY A 126 13.90 -1.02 3.64
N ALA A 127 13.22 -0.62 4.70
CA ALA A 127 13.85 -0.22 5.96
C ALA A 127 14.55 -1.37 6.70
N ARG A 128 14.09 -2.62 6.53
CA ARG A 128 14.65 -3.78 7.22
C ARG A 128 15.85 -4.37 6.50
N PHE A 129 15.78 -4.47 5.17
CA PHE A 129 16.80 -5.18 4.36
C PHE A 129 17.56 -4.27 3.39
N GLY A 130 17.28 -2.96 3.37
CA GLY A 130 18.01 -2.01 2.54
C GLY A 130 17.61 -2.03 1.05
N ARG A 131 16.45 -2.62 0.71
CA ARG A 131 15.92 -2.65 -0.65
C ARG A 131 14.52 -2.05 -0.70
N SER A 132 14.43 -0.76 -1.03
CA SER A 132 13.15 -0.07 -1.24
C SER A 132 12.43 -0.56 -2.50
N LEU A 133 11.13 -0.26 -2.58
CA LEU A 133 10.25 -0.60 -3.70
C LEU A 133 10.18 -2.11 -3.97
N PHE A 134 10.26 -2.96 -2.94
CA PHE A 134 10.31 -4.41 -3.10
C PHE A 134 9.11 -4.94 -3.87
N GLY A 135 7.91 -4.73 -3.36
CA GLY A 135 6.68 -5.27 -3.92
C GLY A 135 6.33 -4.68 -5.29
N SER A 136 6.46 -3.36 -5.44
CA SER A 136 6.19 -2.68 -6.72
C SER A 136 7.20 -3.05 -7.80
N SER A 137 8.49 -3.20 -7.45
CA SER A 137 9.53 -3.66 -8.40
C SER A 137 9.33 -5.12 -8.82
N ALA A 138 8.86 -5.98 -7.91
CA ALA A 138 8.51 -7.35 -8.25
C ALA A 138 7.33 -7.40 -9.24
N ALA A 139 6.26 -6.67 -8.93
CA ALA A 139 5.09 -6.54 -9.82
C ALA A 139 5.46 -5.93 -11.18
N ALA A 140 6.37 -4.95 -11.22
CA ALA A 140 6.89 -4.37 -12.46
C ALA A 140 7.88 -5.27 -13.21
N GLY A 141 8.31 -6.41 -12.63
CA GLY A 141 9.28 -7.33 -13.22
C GLY A 141 10.72 -6.78 -13.28
N THR A 142 11.02 -5.77 -12.45
CA THR A 142 12.34 -5.11 -12.40
C THR A 142 13.22 -5.60 -11.26
N LEU A 143 12.66 -6.33 -10.29
CA LEU A 143 13.39 -6.99 -9.21
C LEU A 143 13.49 -8.50 -9.48
N ARG A 144 14.70 -9.05 -9.38
CA ARG A 144 14.92 -10.49 -9.52
C ARG A 144 15.23 -11.13 -8.18
N PRO A 145 14.77 -12.35 -7.92
CA PRO A 145 15.04 -13.06 -6.66
C PRO A 145 16.51 -13.10 -6.29
N ASP A 146 17.40 -13.35 -7.28
CA ASP A 146 18.84 -13.47 -7.06
C ASP A 146 19.52 -12.15 -6.64
N ASP A 147 18.89 -11.00 -6.93
CA ASP A 147 19.45 -9.70 -6.56
C ASP A 147 19.34 -9.42 -5.05
N VAL A 148 18.45 -10.14 -4.34
CA VAL A 148 18.13 -9.90 -2.93
C VAL A 148 18.23 -11.16 -2.05
N ARG A 149 18.52 -12.31 -2.62
CA ARG A 149 18.53 -13.61 -1.93
C ARG A 149 19.44 -13.64 -0.71
N ASP A 150 20.59 -12.99 -0.78
CA ASP A 150 21.62 -12.99 0.24
C ASP A 150 21.49 -11.77 1.19
N PHE A 151 20.37 -11.06 1.15
CA PHE A 151 20.16 -9.93 2.07
C PHE A 151 19.82 -10.44 3.47
N GLU A 152 20.42 -9.79 4.45
CA GLU A 152 20.18 -10.01 5.87
C GLU A 152 19.86 -8.69 6.55
N ASP A 153 19.02 -8.75 7.56
CA ASP A 153 18.80 -7.58 8.43
C ASP A 153 19.93 -7.42 9.46
N LYS A 154 19.86 -6.35 10.26
CA LYS A 154 20.85 -6.03 11.28
C LYS A 154 21.01 -7.11 12.38
N ASP A 155 20.04 -7.99 12.52
CA ASP A 155 20.00 -9.07 13.51
C ASP A 155 20.41 -10.43 12.88
N GLY A 156 20.80 -10.44 11.59
CA GLY A 156 21.25 -11.62 10.84
C GLY A 156 20.11 -12.50 10.35
N VAL A 157 18.88 -11.98 10.31
CA VAL A 157 17.74 -12.69 9.70
C VAL A 157 17.81 -12.54 8.19
N ALA A 158 17.83 -13.66 7.47
CA ALA A 158 17.85 -13.64 6.01
C ALA A 158 16.49 -13.17 5.44
N LEU A 159 16.51 -12.37 4.39
CA LEU A 159 15.31 -11.91 3.71
C LEU A 159 14.36 -13.05 3.31
N PRO A 160 14.84 -14.16 2.69
CA PRO A 160 13.95 -15.27 2.34
C PRO A 160 13.22 -15.89 3.54
N ASP A 161 13.85 -15.88 4.73
CA ASP A 161 13.23 -16.41 5.94
C ASP A 161 12.14 -15.48 6.46
N ALA A 162 12.42 -14.17 6.53
CA ALA A 162 11.43 -13.17 6.90
C ALA A 162 10.22 -13.16 5.93
N LEU A 163 10.46 -13.28 4.63
CA LEU A 163 9.40 -13.39 3.62
C LEU A 163 8.51 -14.62 3.89
N ARG A 164 9.12 -15.77 4.17
CA ARG A 164 8.39 -17.03 4.45
C ARG A 164 7.51 -16.95 5.69
N GLU A 165 7.98 -16.28 6.74
CA GLU A 165 7.19 -16.03 7.96
C GLU A 165 5.90 -15.27 7.65
N HIS A 166 5.94 -14.42 6.63
CA HIS A 166 4.78 -13.67 6.11
C HIS A 166 4.11 -14.35 4.91
N GLY A 167 4.46 -15.61 4.60
CA GLY A 167 3.85 -16.43 3.56
C GLY A 167 4.18 -15.99 2.13
N VAL A 168 5.36 -15.41 1.92
CA VAL A 168 5.90 -15.03 0.61
C VAL A 168 7.09 -15.94 0.27
N GLU A 169 7.06 -16.53 -0.91
CA GLU A 169 8.16 -17.32 -1.45
C GLU A 169 8.97 -16.48 -2.43
N LEU A 170 10.22 -16.19 -2.09
CA LEU A 170 11.08 -15.30 -2.88
C LEU A 170 11.14 -15.68 -4.36
N ASP A 171 11.25 -16.99 -4.66
CA ASP A 171 11.38 -17.48 -6.04
C ASP A 171 10.11 -17.30 -6.89
N ARG A 172 8.97 -17.01 -6.24
CA ARG A 172 7.69 -16.79 -6.91
C ARG A 172 7.31 -15.32 -7.05
N MET A 173 8.05 -14.40 -6.42
CA MET A 173 7.64 -12.98 -6.32
C MET A 173 7.35 -12.33 -7.69
N ASN A 174 8.00 -12.80 -8.77
CA ASN A 174 7.78 -12.25 -10.12
C ASN A 174 6.43 -12.64 -10.72
N GLU A 175 5.73 -13.62 -10.16
CA GLU A 175 4.36 -13.96 -10.56
C GLU A 175 3.39 -12.79 -10.26
N ALA A 176 3.75 -11.89 -9.32
CA ALA A 176 3.03 -10.64 -9.05
C ALA A 176 2.88 -9.71 -10.27
N ASN A 177 3.69 -9.91 -11.33
CA ASN A 177 3.57 -9.14 -12.57
C ASN A 177 2.19 -9.30 -13.25
N ASP A 178 1.52 -10.41 -13.02
CA ASP A 178 0.18 -10.63 -13.56
C ASP A 178 -0.83 -9.59 -13.06
N GLN A 179 -0.60 -8.99 -11.89
CA GLN A 179 -1.46 -7.97 -11.31
C GLN A 179 -1.49 -6.66 -12.11
N LEU A 180 -0.44 -6.37 -12.88
CA LEU A 180 -0.36 -5.14 -13.68
C LEU A 180 -0.79 -5.32 -15.14
N ARG A 181 -1.14 -6.53 -15.58
CA ARG A 181 -1.41 -6.85 -16.99
C ARG A 181 -2.47 -5.94 -17.62
N ASN A 182 -3.48 -5.56 -16.88
CA ASN A 182 -4.62 -4.75 -17.34
C ASN A 182 -4.65 -3.35 -16.71
N ALA A 183 -3.55 -2.90 -16.12
CA ALA A 183 -3.46 -1.58 -15.50
C ALA A 183 -3.49 -0.48 -16.57
N ALA A 184 -4.51 0.36 -16.53
CA ALA A 184 -4.65 1.52 -17.42
C ALA A 184 -4.01 2.77 -16.83
N ALA A 185 -4.03 2.90 -15.51
CA ALA A 185 -3.42 4.01 -14.77
C ALA A 185 -3.13 3.60 -13.32
N TYR A 186 -2.15 4.25 -12.72
CA TYR A 186 -1.87 4.21 -11.29
C TYR A 186 -1.90 5.64 -10.75
N LEU A 187 -2.59 5.84 -9.64
CA LEU A 187 -2.71 7.12 -8.96
C LEU A 187 -2.34 6.95 -7.49
N GLU A 188 -1.47 7.82 -7.02
CA GLU A 188 -1.02 7.85 -5.64
C GLU A 188 -1.11 9.27 -5.08
N LEU A 189 -1.73 9.41 -3.90
CA LEU A 189 -1.72 10.65 -3.14
C LEU A 189 -0.55 10.58 -2.17
N HIS A 190 0.53 11.31 -2.44
CA HIS A 190 1.73 11.27 -1.60
C HIS A 190 1.96 12.60 -0.89
N ILE A 191 2.54 12.56 0.32
CA ILE A 191 3.07 13.76 0.97
C ILE A 191 4.24 14.29 0.15
N GLU A 192 4.47 15.60 0.14
CA GLU A 192 5.55 16.18 -0.68
C GLU A 192 6.94 15.77 -0.21
N GLN A 193 7.14 15.51 1.09
CA GLN A 193 8.45 15.31 1.71
C GLN A 193 9.44 16.46 1.45
N GLY A 194 8.91 17.65 1.22
CA GLY A 194 9.68 18.84 0.89
C GLY A 194 8.86 20.12 1.08
N PRO A 195 9.49 21.31 0.91
CA PRO A 195 8.84 22.57 1.24
C PRO A 195 8.34 23.37 0.02
N VAL A 196 8.23 22.77 -1.17
CA VAL A 196 7.96 23.54 -2.39
C VAL A 196 6.51 23.98 -2.44
N LEU A 197 5.57 23.06 -2.21
CA LEU A 197 4.13 23.35 -2.21
C LEU A 197 3.78 24.32 -1.10
N GLU A 198 4.35 24.14 0.10
CA GLU A 198 4.18 25.07 1.22
C GLU A 198 4.63 26.48 0.87
N ARG A 199 5.83 26.64 0.26
CA ARG A 199 6.34 27.95 -0.17
C ARG A 199 5.52 28.60 -1.26
N MET A 200 4.85 27.80 -2.09
CA MET A 200 3.99 28.25 -3.18
C MET A 200 2.55 28.47 -2.73
N ASP A 201 2.21 28.18 -1.48
CA ASP A 201 0.84 28.19 -0.95
C ASP A 201 -0.12 27.33 -1.80
N LEU A 202 0.35 26.16 -2.24
CA LEU A 202 -0.39 25.20 -3.03
C LEU A 202 -0.75 23.96 -2.20
N PRO A 203 -2.01 23.54 -2.21
CA PRO A 203 -2.42 22.37 -1.44
C PRO A 203 -2.03 21.03 -2.12
N LEU A 204 -1.74 21.05 -3.42
CA LEU A 204 -1.46 19.87 -4.23
C LEU A 204 -0.62 20.24 -5.45
N GLY A 205 0.21 19.30 -5.89
CA GLY A 205 0.95 19.34 -7.15
C GLY A 205 0.82 17.99 -7.88
N VAL A 206 0.94 18.02 -9.20
CA VAL A 206 1.05 16.80 -10.02
C VAL A 206 2.50 16.67 -10.45
N VAL A 207 3.09 15.48 -10.26
CA VAL A 207 4.45 15.11 -10.64
C VAL A 207 4.48 14.21 -11.85
#